data_70f4c777e838ab507206aed0e659f876
#
_entry.id   70f4c777e838ab507206aed0e659f876
#
_cell.length_a   1.000
_cell.length_b   1.000
_cell.length_c   1.000
_cell.angle_alpha   90.00
_cell.angle_beta   90.00
_cell.angle_gamma   90.00
#
_symmetry.space_group_name_H-M   'P 1'
#
loop_
_entity.id
_entity.type
_entity.pdbx_description
1 polymer ?
#
loop_
_entity_poly.entity_id
_entity_poly.type
_entity_poly.pdbx_seq_one_letter_code
_entity_poly.pdbx_strand_id
1 'polypeptide(L)'
;MEPSQPVSREDEEVAGGGRAGGAAVSLEEAARTSYVGRRAPVVAVLMTSRNRRRQLLRALDALADQRSLPPGTALRVHLVDAGSRDGTAEAVRAAHPEVEVHRAGPRVRWGEGIRMASRNSRAAGATPFTHQFWLRDDVVLADEALALLLATSRALGDTAVVVGAVRDGGVPGARPGSGPLAYSGRRRTRLPHRLPLVEPSGRTEPCDTYDGAAVLLPRAARDRAGDLDRAFRHTLGDLDHGLRARRVQVPAFVAPRAVGERHAVPLPPTWEEPGIGVREALRRRAGELPPRAWWTYCRRHAGVRAPLLAAAPYLRTAVRAARG
;
A
#
# COMPACT_ATOMS: atom_id res chain seq x y z
N MET A 1 -73.87 -41.05 16.72
CA MET A 1 -73.17 -39.96 16.00
C MET A 1 -71.99 -39.58 16.88
N GLU A 2 -70.87 -40.28 16.62
CA GLU A 2 -69.64 -40.15 17.40
C GLU A 2 -68.79 -38.96 16.92
N PRO A 3 -68.12 -38.23 17.80
CA PRO A 3 -67.13 -37.26 17.40
C PRO A 3 -65.75 -37.91 17.32
N SER A 4 -65.09 -37.65 16.22
CA SER A 4 -63.69 -38.07 15.88
C SER A 4 -62.67 -37.47 16.79
N GLN A 5 -61.70 -38.28 17.23
CA GLN A 5 -60.54 -37.90 17.99
C GLN A 5 -59.43 -37.22 17.07
N PRO A 6 -58.62 -36.30 17.58
CA PRO A 6 -57.52 -35.78 16.85
C PRO A 6 -56.26 -36.66 16.98
N VAL A 7 -55.55 -36.79 15.85
CA VAL A 7 -54.30 -37.53 15.70
C VAL A 7 -53.12 -36.72 16.29
N SER A 8 -52.42 -37.38 17.22
CA SER A 8 -51.10 -36.88 17.76
C SER A 8 -50.05 -36.87 16.68
N ARG A 9 -49.38 -35.75 16.50
CA ARG A 9 -48.11 -35.66 15.78
C ARG A 9 -46.97 -35.83 16.77
N GLU A 10 -46.22 -36.89 16.60
CA GLU A 10 -44.99 -37.17 17.30
C GLU A 10 -43.91 -36.19 16.83
N ASP A 11 -43.21 -35.63 17.81
CA ASP A 11 -42.07 -34.72 17.63
C ASP A 11 -40.85 -35.54 17.18
N GLU A 12 -40.39 -35.32 15.95
CA GLU A 12 -39.09 -35.78 15.47
C GLU A 12 -38.04 -34.82 15.90
N GLU A 13 -37.36 -35.10 16.98
CA GLU A 13 -36.17 -34.41 17.51
C GLU A 13 -34.99 -34.72 16.61
N VAL A 14 -34.66 -33.82 15.65
CA VAL A 14 -33.42 -33.90 14.88
C VAL A 14 -32.28 -33.25 15.65
N ALA A 15 -31.58 -34.09 16.44
CA ALA A 15 -30.28 -33.76 16.98
C ALA A 15 -29.25 -33.75 15.86
N GLY A 16 -28.62 -32.61 15.61
CA GLY A 16 -27.58 -32.47 14.58
C GLY A 16 -26.80 -31.17 14.67
N GLY A 17 -26.42 -30.76 15.88
CA GLY A 17 -25.51 -29.63 16.10
C GLY A 17 -24.06 -30.00 15.89
N GLY A 18 -23.64 -30.16 14.66
CA GLY A 18 -22.20 -30.21 14.28
C GLY A 18 -21.57 -28.85 14.49
N ARG A 19 -20.97 -28.60 15.66
CA ARG A 19 -20.02 -27.50 15.86
C ARG A 19 -18.81 -27.73 14.96
N ALA A 20 -18.75 -27.05 13.83
CA ALA A 20 -17.52 -26.88 13.07
C ALA A 20 -16.58 -25.98 13.89
N GLY A 21 -15.84 -26.58 14.80
CA GLY A 21 -14.67 -26.00 15.44
C GLY A 21 -13.55 -25.92 14.42
N GLY A 22 -13.60 -24.93 13.52
CA GLY A 22 -12.46 -24.56 12.70
C GLY A 22 -11.42 -23.94 13.63
N ALA A 23 -10.41 -24.74 14.02
CA ALA A 23 -9.24 -24.24 14.72
C ALA A 23 -8.65 -23.08 13.86
N ALA A 24 -8.56 -21.90 14.46
CA ALA A 24 -7.88 -20.77 13.83
C ALA A 24 -6.40 -21.16 13.68
N VAL A 25 -6.02 -21.60 12.48
CA VAL A 25 -4.63 -21.89 12.13
C VAL A 25 -3.84 -20.62 12.35
N SER A 26 -2.76 -20.68 13.14
CA SER A 26 -1.92 -19.50 13.38
C SER A 26 -1.33 -19.02 12.04
N LEU A 27 -1.06 -17.71 11.93
CA LEU A 27 -0.42 -17.16 10.73
C LEU A 27 0.91 -17.88 10.42
N GLU A 28 1.62 -18.30 11.44
CA GLU A 28 2.86 -19.06 11.32
C GLU A 28 2.64 -20.44 10.69
N GLU A 29 1.62 -21.14 11.12
CA GLU A 29 1.24 -22.46 10.59
C GLU A 29 0.68 -22.36 9.18
N ALA A 30 -0.16 -21.33 8.89
CA ALA A 30 -0.64 -21.04 7.56
C ALA A 30 0.51 -20.65 6.59
N ALA A 31 1.48 -19.85 7.05
CA ALA A 31 2.66 -19.50 6.28
C ALA A 31 3.55 -20.71 5.99
N ARG A 32 3.80 -21.57 6.98
CA ARG A 32 4.59 -22.79 6.80
C ARG A 32 3.92 -23.79 5.86
N THR A 33 2.64 -24.06 6.06
CA THR A 33 1.89 -25.06 5.29
C THR A 33 1.72 -24.64 3.82
N SER A 34 1.54 -23.34 3.54
CA SER A 34 1.29 -22.85 2.19
C SER A 34 2.50 -22.90 1.26
N TYR A 35 3.72 -23.05 1.77
CA TYR A 35 4.96 -23.11 1.00
C TYR A 35 5.61 -24.50 0.92
N VAL A 36 4.99 -25.54 1.48
CA VAL A 36 5.51 -26.91 1.39
C VAL A 36 5.58 -27.35 -0.07
N GLY A 37 6.77 -27.82 -0.49
CA GLY A 37 7.01 -28.30 -1.86
C GLY A 37 7.16 -27.21 -2.93
N ARG A 38 7.28 -25.93 -2.59
CA ARG A 38 7.44 -24.82 -3.52
C ARG A 38 8.71 -24.01 -3.26
N ARG A 39 9.13 -23.23 -4.28
CA ARG A 39 10.28 -22.34 -4.16
C ARG A 39 10.03 -21.26 -3.09
N ALA A 40 10.99 -21.08 -2.20
CA ALA A 40 10.96 -20.04 -1.18
C ALA A 40 10.77 -18.63 -1.80
N PRO A 41 10.06 -17.72 -1.13
CA PRO A 41 9.89 -16.36 -1.61
C PRO A 41 11.22 -15.61 -1.72
N VAL A 42 11.41 -14.90 -2.84
CA VAL A 42 12.44 -13.87 -2.99
C VAL A 42 11.72 -12.55 -3.18
N VAL A 43 11.81 -11.68 -2.18
CA VAL A 43 11.09 -10.41 -2.15
C VAL A 43 12.05 -9.27 -2.48
N ALA A 44 11.84 -8.63 -3.63
CA ALA A 44 12.53 -7.39 -3.98
C ALA A 44 11.81 -6.21 -3.32
N VAL A 45 12.39 -5.67 -2.26
CA VAL A 45 11.86 -4.50 -1.54
C VAL A 45 12.32 -3.24 -2.23
N LEU A 46 11.38 -2.41 -2.66
CA LEU A 46 11.63 -1.19 -3.40
C LEU A 46 11.34 0.03 -2.52
N MET A 47 12.37 0.81 -2.25
CA MET A 47 12.30 2.00 -1.40
C MET A 47 12.89 3.22 -2.12
N THR A 48 12.42 4.39 -1.74
CA THR A 48 13.05 5.66 -2.10
C THR A 48 12.98 6.62 -0.93
N SER A 49 14.08 7.32 -0.65
CA SER A 49 14.18 8.26 0.45
C SER A 49 14.94 9.50 0.06
N ARG A 50 14.69 10.61 0.79
CA ARG A 50 15.45 11.85 0.67
C ARG A 50 15.41 12.63 1.97
N ASN A 51 16.59 12.86 2.57
CA ASN A 51 16.75 13.63 3.83
C ASN A 51 15.83 13.12 4.96
N ARG A 52 15.72 11.79 5.12
CA ARG A 52 14.89 11.13 6.12
C ARG A 52 15.64 10.02 6.85
N ARG A 53 16.93 10.28 7.17
CA ARG A 53 17.82 9.27 7.77
C ARG A 53 17.18 8.51 8.93
N ARG A 54 16.60 9.20 9.92
CA ARG A 54 16.02 8.56 11.11
C ARG A 54 14.79 7.70 10.77
N GLN A 55 13.90 8.20 9.91
CA GLN A 55 12.70 7.46 9.51
C GLN A 55 13.06 6.21 8.72
N LEU A 56 13.96 6.36 7.75
CA LEU A 56 14.42 5.27 6.90
C LEU A 56 15.10 4.16 7.70
N LEU A 57 16.00 4.49 8.64
CA LEU A 57 16.65 3.48 9.48
C LEU A 57 15.63 2.70 10.29
N ARG A 58 14.65 3.35 10.94
CA ARG A 58 13.57 2.63 11.65
C ARG A 58 12.76 1.71 10.73
N ALA A 59 12.49 2.14 9.49
CA ALA A 59 11.76 1.33 8.53
C ALA A 59 12.59 0.10 8.10
N LEU A 60 13.91 0.26 7.94
CA LEU A 60 14.82 -0.83 7.62
C LEU A 60 15.03 -1.78 8.80
N ASP A 61 15.16 -1.26 10.04
CA ASP A 61 15.22 -2.07 11.26
C ASP A 61 13.97 -2.97 11.36
N ALA A 62 12.78 -2.40 11.25
CA ALA A 62 11.52 -3.15 11.29
C ALA A 62 11.36 -4.15 10.13
N LEU A 63 11.97 -3.88 8.97
CA LEU A 63 12.01 -4.81 7.85
C LEU A 63 12.99 -5.97 8.11
N ALA A 64 14.14 -5.70 8.71
CA ALA A 64 15.13 -6.72 9.07
C ALA A 64 14.61 -7.65 10.19
N ASP A 65 13.83 -7.10 11.13
CA ASP A 65 13.26 -7.82 12.28
C ASP A 65 11.98 -8.60 11.94
N GLN A 66 11.60 -8.73 10.66
CA GLN A 66 10.39 -9.47 10.28
C GLN A 66 10.44 -10.94 10.71
N ARG A 67 9.36 -11.39 11.35
CA ARG A 67 9.21 -12.74 11.91
C ARG A 67 8.22 -13.58 11.12
N SER A 68 8.16 -14.88 11.46
CA SER A 68 7.18 -15.84 10.90
C SER A 68 7.20 -15.92 9.36
N LEU A 69 8.32 -15.52 8.73
CA LEU A 69 8.48 -15.62 7.29
C LEU A 69 8.53 -17.09 6.84
N PRO A 70 8.01 -17.43 5.65
CA PRO A 70 8.19 -18.76 5.08
C PRO A 70 9.67 -19.16 5.05
N PRO A 71 10.01 -20.42 5.36
CA PRO A 71 11.40 -20.88 5.40
C PRO A 71 12.13 -20.59 4.09
N GLY A 72 13.36 -20.09 4.19
CA GLY A 72 14.20 -19.73 3.05
C GLY A 72 13.79 -18.44 2.34
N THR A 73 12.87 -17.64 2.89
CA THR A 73 12.54 -16.30 2.35
C THR A 73 13.79 -15.43 2.30
N ALA A 74 14.05 -14.84 1.13
CA ALA A 74 15.13 -13.89 0.93
C ALA A 74 14.59 -12.49 0.67
N LEU A 75 15.12 -11.48 1.37
CA LEU A 75 14.82 -10.07 1.15
C LEU A 75 15.97 -9.42 0.36
N ARG A 76 15.65 -8.69 -0.69
CA ARG A 76 16.60 -7.92 -1.50
C ARG A 76 16.11 -6.46 -1.54
N VAL A 77 16.78 -5.60 -0.79
CA VAL A 77 16.35 -4.21 -0.63
C VAL A 77 17.07 -3.32 -1.65
N HIS A 78 16.31 -2.71 -2.54
CA HIS A 78 16.77 -1.73 -3.52
C HIS A 78 16.30 -0.34 -3.10
N LEU A 79 17.19 0.41 -2.44
CA LEU A 79 16.94 1.77 -1.97
C LEU A 79 17.45 2.78 -2.99
N VAL A 80 16.58 3.66 -3.46
CA VAL A 80 16.98 4.84 -4.24
C VAL A 80 17.10 6.04 -3.30
N ASP A 81 18.32 6.49 -3.05
CA ASP A 81 18.62 7.75 -2.38
C ASP A 81 18.51 8.91 -3.38
N ALA A 82 17.46 9.72 -3.23
CA ALA A 82 17.16 10.85 -4.11
C ALA A 82 17.99 12.11 -3.78
N GLY A 83 19.29 11.96 -3.62
CA GLY A 83 20.23 13.04 -3.36
C GLY A 83 20.11 13.62 -1.95
N SER A 84 20.12 12.77 -0.95
CA SER A 84 20.17 13.16 0.46
C SER A 84 21.47 13.89 0.79
N ARG A 85 21.39 14.84 1.74
CA ARG A 85 22.50 15.64 2.26
C ARG A 85 22.68 15.49 3.77
N ASP A 86 21.86 14.66 4.41
CA ASP A 86 21.83 14.42 5.86
C ASP A 86 22.61 13.17 6.28
N GLY A 87 23.43 12.61 5.38
CA GLY A 87 24.17 11.37 5.63
C GLY A 87 23.32 10.09 5.56
N THR A 88 22.13 10.15 4.93
CA THR A 88 21.22 8.99 4.80
C THR A 88 21.92 7.78 4.17
N ALA A 89 22.56 7.94 3.02
CA ALA A 89 23.17 6.82 2.29
C ALA A 89 24.32 6.16 3.06
N GLU A 90 25.14 6.97 3.73
CA GLU A 90 26.25 6.53 4.57
C GLU A 90 25.75 5.75 5.80
N ALA A 91 24.72 6.28 6.47
CA ALA A 91 24.11 5.64 7.64
C ALA A 91 23.47 4.30 7.29
N VAL A 92 22.79 4.19 6.14
CA VAL A 92 22.22 2.92 5.67
C VAL A 92 23.31 1.90 5.40
N ARG A 93 24.38 2.26 4.70
CA ARG A 93 25.49 1.32 4.42
C ARG A 93 26.20 0.83 5.70
N ALA A 94 26.24 1.67 6.74
CA ALA A 94 26.82 1.31 8.01
C ALA A 94 25.93 0.38 8.85
N ALA A 95 24.62 0.63 8.88
CA ALA A 95 23.66 -0.13 9.70
C ALA A 95 23.07 -1.35 8.97
N HIS A 96 22.90 -1.26 7.64
CA HIS A 96 22.27 -2.28 6.79
C HIS A 96 23.13 -2.52 5.53
N PRO A 97 24.30 -3.17 5.65
CA PRO A 97 25.23 -3.41 4.53
C PRO A 97 24.62 -4.28 3.41
N GLU A 98 23.57 -5.04 3.70
CA GLU A 98 22.81 -5.86 2.76
C GLU A 98 21.90 -5.04 1.83
N VAL A 99 21.66 -3.76 2.14
CA VAL A 99 20.80 -2.87 1.34
C VAL A 99 21.56 -2.32 0.14
N GLU A 100 21.04 -2.56 -1.05
CA GLU A 100 21.58 -1.99 -2.30
C GLU A 100 21.18 -0.51 -2.44
N VAL A 101 22.08 0.39 -2.07
CA VAL A 101 21.85 1.85 -2.13
C VAL A 101 22.24 2.39 -3.51
N HIS A 102 21.24 2.82 -4.27
CA HIS A 102 21.38 3.47 -5.59
C HIS A 102 21.25 4.98 -5.46
N ARG A 103 22.34 5.71 -5.73
CA ARG A 103 22.30 7.18 -5.69
C ARG A 103 21.60 7.77 -6.90
N ALA A 104 20.73 8.74 -6.68
CA ALA A 104 20.01 9.48 -7.72
C ALA A 104 20.06 10.98 -7.45
N GLY A 105 19.70 11.78 -8.45
CA GLY A 105 19.70 13.23 -8.31
C GLY A 105 18.55 13.77 -7.45
N PRO A 106 18.68 14.98 -6.87
CA PRO A 106 17.71 15.56 -5.92
C PRO A 106 16.35 15.90 -6.55
N ARG A 107 16.21 15.78 -7.86
CA ARG A 107 14.95 15.96 -8.59
C ARG A 107 14.12 14.67 -8.70
N VAL A 108 14.70 13.53 -8.32
CA VAL A 108 13.96 12.26 -8.29
C VAL A 108 12.90 12.32 -7.20
N ARG A 109 11.69 11.91 -7.54
CA ARG A 109 10.53 11.87 -6.65
C ARG A 109 10.13 10.42 -6.42
N TRP A 110 9.24 10.19 -5.47
CA TRP A 110 8.87 8.84 -5.03
C TRP A 110 8.52 7.89 -6.19
N GLY A 111 7.59 8.23 -7.07
CA GLY A 111 7.20 7.35 -8.18
C GLY A 111 8.33 7.09 -9.19
N GLU A 112 9.22 8.05 -9.39
CA GLU A 112 10.41 7.87 -10.22
C GLU A 112 11.44 6.96 -9.53
N GLY A 113 11.65 7.15 -8.21
CA GLY A 113 12.54 6.32 -7.41
C GLY A 113 12.09 4.86 -7.36
N ILE A 114 10.80 4.59 -7.14
CA ILE A 114 10.25 3.23 -7.18
C ILE A 114 10.46 2.58 -8.56
N ARG A 115 10.27 3.33 -9.68
CA ARG A 115 10.59 2.80 -11.02
C ARG A 115 12.06 2.49 -11.21
N MET A 116 12.96 3.32 -10.64
CA MET A 116 14.39 3.05 -10.66
C MET A 116 14.73 1.79 -9.87
N ALA A 117 14.23 1.67 -8.64
CA ALA A 117 14.39 0.48 -7.81
C ALA A 117 13.84 -0.78 -8.51
N SER A 118 12.64 -0.68 -9.13
CA SER A 118 12.07 -1.78 -9.92
C SER A 118 12.93 -2.18 -11.12
N ARG A 119 13.58 -1.25 -11.80
CA ARG A 119 14.53 -1.59 -12.87
C ARG A 119 15.78 -2.27 -12.33
N ASN A 120 16.33 -1.76 -11.23
CA ASN A 120 17.52 -2.33 -10.61
C ASN A 120 17.28 -3.75 -10.11
N SER A 121 16.11 -4.04 -9.53
CA SER A 121 15.72 -5.39 -9.11
C SER A 121 15.59 -6.39 -10.26
N ARG A 122 15.63 -5.94 -11.51
CA ARG A 122 15.55 -6.75 -12.76
C ARG A 122 16.78 -6.59 -13.65
N ALA A 123 17.81 -5.92 -13.19
CA ALA A 123 19.04 -5.74 -13.96
C ALA A 123 19.70 -7.10 -14.26
N ALA A 124 20.53 -7.13 -15.28
CA ALA A 124 21.28 -8.33 -15.63
C ALA A 124 22.15 -8.75 -14.41
N GLY A 125 22.09 -10.04 -14.06
CA GLY A 125 22.75 -10.59 -12.88
C GLY A 125 21.98 -10.44 -11.56
N ALA A 126 20.86 -9.69 -11.53
CA ALA A 126 20.02 -9.64 -10.34
C ALA A 126 19.32 -10.99 -10.08
N THR A 127 19.22 -11.35 -8.80
CA THR A 127 18.47 -12.55 -8.39
C THR A 127 16.99 -12.40 -8.79
N PRO A 128 16.41 -13.36 -9.54
CA PRO A 128 15.00 -13.29 -9.90
C PRO A 128 14.12 -13.29 -8.65
N PHE A 129 13.24 -12.30 -8.53
CA PHE A 129 12.28 -12.20 -7.44
C PHE A 129 10.99 -12.97 -7.74
N THR A 130 10.30 -13.40 -6.69
CA THR A 130 8.92 -13.92 -6.73
C THR A 130 7.91 -12.80 -6.50
N HIS A 131 8.28 -11.82 -5.68
CA HIS A 131 7.44 -10.67 -5.31
C HIS A 131 8.26 -9.38 -5.35
N GLN A 132 7.63 -8.27 -5.73
CA GLN A 132 8.09 -6.92 -5.41
C GLN A 132 7.29 -6.38 -4.22
N PHE A 133 7.96 -5.70 -3.30
CA PHE A 133 7.32 -5.03 -2.17
C PHE A 133 7.68 -3.55 -2.18
N TRP A 134 6.69 -2.68 -2.43
CA TRP A 134 6.87 -1.24 -2.31
C TRP A 134 6.73 -0.87 -0.84
N LEU A 135 7.75 -0.26 -0.28
CA LEU A 135 7.76 0.18 1.11
C LEU A 135 8.18 1.65 1.20
N ARG A 136 7.39 2.45 1.89
CA ARG A 136 7.75 3.86 2.15
C ARG A 136 8.74 3.95 3.30
N ASP A 137 9.60 4.97 3.21
CA ASP A 137 10.65 5.28 4.19
C ASP A 137 10.14 5.81 5.54
N ASP A 138 8.82 6.06 5.67
CA ASP A 138 8.15 6.53 6.87
C ASP A 138 7.22 5.47 7.51
N VAL A 139 7.25 4.24 7.00
CA VAL A 139 6.43 3.11 7.50
C VAL A 139 7.29 2.16 8.31
N VAL A 140 6.93 1.99 9.58
CA VAL A 140 7.47 0.96 10.47
C VAL A 140 6.53 -0.24 10.43
N LEU A 141 7.02 -1.36 9.93
CA LEU A 141 6.24 -2.59 9.81
C LEU A 141 6.05 -3.24 11.19
N ALA A 142 4.90 -3.87 11.40
CA ALA A 142 4.70 -4.79 12.51
C ALA A 142 5.53 -6.08 12.30
N ASP A 143 5.86 -6.80 13.36
CA ASP A 143 6.78 -7.95 13.34
C ASP A 143 6.42 -9.05 12.33
N GLU A 144 5.12 -9.26 12.07
CA GLU A 144 4.62 -10.29 11.15
C GLU A 144 3.98 -9.71 9.88
N ALA A 145 4.24 -8.45 9.59
CA ALA A 145 3.60 -7.74 8.47
C ALA A 145 3.86 -8.43 7.13
N LEU A 146 5.11 -8.75 6.85
CA LEU A 146 5.48 -9.36 5.57
C LEU A 146 5.01 -10.82 5.49
N ALA A 147 5.01 -11.56 6.60
CA ALA A 147 4.43 -12.89 6.66
C ALA A 147 2.93 -12.87 6.33
N LEU A 148 2.18 -11.93 6.90
CA LEU A 148 0.76 -11.72 6.59
C LEU A 148 0.52 -11.39 5.12
N LEU A 149 1.33 -10.48 4.54
CA LEU A 149 1.21 -10.10 3.13
C LEU A 149 1.51 -11.28 2.20
N LEU A 150 2.56 -12.07 2.49
CA LEU A 150 2.92 -13.25 1.70
C LEU A 150 1.85 -14.35 1.82
N ALA A 151 1.35 -14.63 3.03
CA ALA A 151 0.26 -15.58 3.24
C ALA A 151 -1.02 -15.15 2.50
N THR A 152 -1.36 -13.86 2.55
CA THR A 152 -2.49 -13.29 1.81
C THR A 152 -2.30 -13.44 0.29
N SER A 153 -1.11 -13.10 -0.23
CA SER A 153 -0.78 -13.26 -1.64
C SER A 153 -0.97 -14.71 -2.08
N ARG A 154 -0.47 -15.62 -1.26
CA ARG A 154 -0.56 -17.05 -1.51
C ARG A 154 -2.01 -17.55 -1.55
N ALA A 155 -2.82 -17.14 -0.58
CA ALA A 155 -4.25 -17.48 -0.55
C ALA A 155 -5.00 -16.95 -1.80
N LEU A 156 -4.50 -15.88 -2.42
CA LEU A 156 -5.00 -15.31 -3.67
C LEU A 156 -4.30 -15.89 -4.92
N GLY A 157 -3.56 -17.00 -4.78
CA GLY A 157 -2.89 -17.69 -5.89
C GLY A 157 -1.72 -16.95 -6.50
N ASP A 158 -1.11 -15.97 -5.80
CA ASP A 158 -0.01 -15.10 -6.27
C ASP A 158 -0.34 -14.37 -7.60
N THR A 159 -1.60 -13.99 -7.80
CA THR A 159 -2.07 -13.30 -9.02
C THR A 159 -2.65 -11.92 -8.75
N ALA A 160 -2.87 -11.57 -7.50
CA ALA A 160 -3.45 -10.31 -7.06
C ALA A 160 -2.41 -9.42 -6.39
N VAL A 161 -2.63 -8.10 -6.42
CA VAL A 161 -1.88 -7.14 -5.60
C VAL A 161 -2.40 -7.21 -4.16
N VAL A 162 -1.49 -7.31 -3.20
CA VAL A 162 -1.83 -7.27 -1.76
C VAL A 162 -1.39 -5.95 -1.17
N VAL A 163 -2.34 -5.24 -0.58
CA VAL A 163 -2.13 -3.91 0.00
C VAL A 163 -2.13 -4.02 1.52
N GLY A 164 -1.05 -3.61 2.14
CA GLY A 164 -0.96 -3.43 3.58
C GLY A 164 -1.60 -2.11 4.00
N ALA A 165 -2.56 -2.16 4.91
CA ALA A 165 -3.08 -0.97 5.57
C ALA A 165 -2.07 -0.48 6.62
N VAL A 166 -1.84 0.82 6.66
CA VAL A 166 -0.90 1.48 7.59
C VAL A 166 -1.65 2.54 8.37
N ARG A 167 -1.48 2.56 9.68
CA ARG A 167 -2.12 3.53 10.57
C ARG A 167 -1.17 4.68 10.91
N ASP A 168 -1.72 5.79 11.37
CA ASP A 168 -0.91 6.85 11.95
C ASP A 168 -0.42 6.42 13.34
N GLY A 169 0.88 6.26 13.46
CA GLY A 169 1.57 6.08 14.73
C GLY A 169 1.96 7.43 15.31
N GLY A 170 2.14 7.50 16.61
CA GLY A 170 2.57 8.75 17.28
C GLY A 170 1.44 9.68 17.70
N VAL A 171 0.21 9.20 17.71
CA VAL A 171 -0.88 9.88 18.44
C VAL A 171 -0.60 9.73 19.93
N PRO A 172 -0.30 10.81 20.67
CA PRO A 172 0.02 10.72 22.08
C PRO A 172 -1.09 10.01 22.88
N GLY A 173 -0.72 8.98 23.66
CA GLY A 173 -1.66 8.21 24.49
C GLY A 173 -2.47 7.13 23.74
N ALA A 174 -2.33 6.99 22.43
CA ALA A 174 -2.97 5.91 21.68
C ALA A 174 -2.18 4.59 21.82
N ARG A 175 -2.91 3.47 21.84
CA ARG A 175 -2.26 2.14 21.75
C ARG A 175 -1.62 1.97 20.37
N PRO A 176 -0.47 1.29 20.26
CA PRO A 176 0.09 0.93 18.96
C PRO A 176 -0.97 0.29 18.04
N GLY A 177 -1.04 0.70 16.80
CA GLY A 177 -2.01 0.19 15.83
C GLY A 177 -3.44 0.72 15.93
N SER A 178 -3.75 1.61 16.89
CA SER A 178 -5.11 2.15 17.06
C SER A 178 -5.35 3.50 16.37
N GLY A 179 -4.33 4.11 15.78
CA GLY A 179 -4.46 5.37 15.05
C GLY A 179 -5.35 5.26 13.80
N PRO A 180 -5.79 6.39 13.23
CA PRO A 180 -6.55 6.39 11.99
C PRO A 180 -5.74 5.82 10.83
N LEU A 181 -6.41 5.35 9.77
CA LEU A 181 -5.71 4.91 8.57
C LEU A 181 -4.97 6.06 7.90
N ALA A 182 -3.67 5.88 7.70
CA ALA A 182 -2.82 6.76 6.91
C ALA A 182 -2.78 6.34 5.44
N TYR A 183 -2.62 5.04 5.19
CA TYR A 183 -2.53 4.44 3.87
C TYR A 183 -3.28 3.11 3.84
N SER A 184 -3.92 2.81 2.72
CA SER A 184 -4.61 1.54 2.50
C SER A 184 -4.99 1.37 1.02
N GLY A 185 -5.71 0.29 0.71
CA GLY A 185 -6.50 0.21 -0.50
C GLY A 185 -7.58 1.28 -0.53
N ARG A 186 -8.05 1.62 -1.72
CA ARG A 186 -9.08 2.63 -1.92
C ARG A 186 -10.20 2.10 -2.81
N ARG A 187 -11.43 2.45 -2.49
CA ARG A 187 -12.61 2.13 -3.30
C ARG A 187 -13.02 3.32 -4.16
N ARG A 188 -13.43 3.05 -5.40
CA ARG A 188 -14.11 4.04 -6.23
C ARG A 188 -15.53 4.26 -5.73
N THR A 189 -15.94 5.51 -5.71
CA THR A 189 -17.33 5.88 -5.47
C THR A 189 -17.97 6.42 -6.75
N ARG A 190 -19.26 6.70 -6.71
CA ARG A 190 -19.95 7.41 -7.81
C ARG A 190 -19.35 8.80 -8.09
N LEU A 191 -18.63 9.36 -7.10
CA LEU A 191 -17.88 10.60 -7.22
C LEU A 191 -16.41 10.29 -7.52
N PRO A 192 -15.93 10.45 -8.76
CA PRO A 192 -14.60 9.96 -9.20
C PRO A 192 -13.40 10.53 -8.44
N HIS A 193 -13.59 11.65 -7.72
CA HIS A 193 -12.56 12.30 -6.91
C HIS A 193 -12.53 11.80 -5.46
N ARG A 194 -13.51 11.01 -5.03
CA ARG A 194 -13.56 10.42 -3.70
C ARG A 194 -13.12 8.97 -3.79
N LEU A 195 -11.97 8.70 -3.20
CA LEU A 195 -11.37 7.37 -3.09
C LEU A 195 -11.16 7.07 -1.60
N PRO A 196 -12.24 6.71 -0.85
CA PRO A 196 -12.11 6.39 0.56
C PRO A 196 -11.18 5.21 0.76
N LEU A 197 -10.45 5.24 1.87
CA LEU A 197 -9.61 4.14 2.33
C LEU A 197 -10.49 2.93 2.70
N VAL A 198 -9.97 1.75 2.46
CA VAL A 198 -10.58 0.47 2.87
C VAL A 198 -10.03 0.10 4.24
N GLU A 199 -10.92 -0.02 5.22
CA GLU A 199 -10.55 -0.46 6.57
C GLU A 199 -10.35 -1.98 6.58
N PRO A 200 -9.25 -2.50 7.18
CA PRO A 200 -9.09 -3.94 7.42
C PRO A 200 -10.19 -4.48 8.33
N SER A 201 -10.77 -5.64 7.98
CA SER A 201 -11.94 -6.20 8.65
C SER A 201 -11.73 -7.60 9.25
N GLY A 202 -10.48 -8.05 9.38
CA GLY A 202 -10.16 -9.42 9.79
C GLY A 202 -10.11 -10.42 8.61
N ARG A 203 -10.50 -9.99 7.41
CA ARG A 203 -10.44 -10.76 6.16
C ARG A 203 -9.88 -9.90 5.04
N THR A 204 -9.55 -10.51 3.90
CA THR A 204 -9.12 -9.78 2.70
C THR A 204 -10.27 -8.96 2.13
N GLU A 205 -10.05 -7.66 1.94
CA GLU A 205 -11.05 -6.76 1.39
C GLU A 205 -10.65 -6.30 -0.03
N PRO A 206 -11.55 -6.40 -1.02
CA PRO A 206 -11.24 -5.92 -2.36
C PRO A 206 -11.11 -4.39 -2.39
N CYS A 207 -10.18 -3.89 -3.21
CA CYS A 207 -10.04 -2.47 -3.47
C CYS A 207 -9.84 -2.18 -4.97
N ASP A 208 -10.12 -0.95 -5.39
CA ASP A 208 -10.02 -0.55 -6.80
C ASP A 208 -8.65 0.02 -7.15
N THR A 209 -7.99 0.59 -6.16
CA THR A 209 -6.65 1.15 -6.23
C THR A 209 -6.08 1.27 -4.82
N TYR A 210 -4.88 1.83 -4.66
CA TYR A 210 -4.17 1.84 -3.38
C TYR A 210 -3.14 2.95 -3.28
N ASP A 211 -2.78 3.28 -2.03
CA ASP A 211 -1.59 4.07 -1.71
C ASP A 211 -0.35 3.16 -1.74
N GLY A 212 0.72 3.61 -2.34
CA GLY A 212 1.95 2.85 -2.52
C GLY A 212 2.85 2.80 -1.28
N ALA A 213 2.27 2.60 -0.09
CA ALA A 213 3.00 2.66 1.18
C ALA A 213 3.55 1.31 1.64
N ALA A 214 2.76 0.25 1.52
CA ALA A 214 3.13 -1.13 1.80
C ALA A 214 2.36 -2.03 0.81
N VAL A 215 2.92 -2.29 -0.37
CA VAL A 215 2.21 -2.99 -1.46
C VAL A 215 3.04 -4.15 -1.96
N LEU A 216 2.51 -5.36 -1.83
CA LEU A 216 3.14 -6.59 -2.33
C LEU A 216 2.55 -6.96 -3.69
N LEU A 217 3.42 -7.08 -4.69
CA LEU A 217 3.08 -7.48 -6.06
C LEU A 217 3.75 -8.81 -6.38
N PRO A 218 3.00 -9.91 -6.49
CA PRO A 218 3.54 -11.13 -7.07
C PRO A 218 4.06 -10.88 -8.49
N ARG A 219 5.09 -11.62 -8.90
CA ARG A 219 5.71 -11.45 -10.22
C ARG A 219 4.70 -11.49 -11.35
N ALA A 220 3.76 -12.43 -11.33
CA ALA A 220 2.71 -12.55 -12.34
C ALA A 220 1.82 -11.28 -12.40
N ALA A 221 1.40 -10.75 -11.24
CA ALA A 221 0.63 -9.50 -11.17
C ALA A 221 1.45 -8.31 -11.68
N ARG A 222 2.70 -8.19 -11.24
CA ARG A 222 3.62 -7.14 -11.66
C ARG A 222 3.89 -7.16 -13.17
N ASP A 223 4.12 -8.33 -13.75
CA ASP A 223 4.44 -8.45 -15.20
C ASP A 223 3.23 -8.06 -16.06
N ARG A 224 1.99 -8.31 -15.60
CA ARG A 224 0.76 -7.88 -16.27
C ARG A 224 0.43 -6.39 -16.07
N ALA A 225 0.57 -5.88 -14.83
CA ALA A 225 0.23 -4.49 -14.49
C ALA A 225 1.30 -3.49 -14.94
N GLY A 226 2.54 -3.95 -15.07
CA GLY A 226 3.70 -3.13 -15.39
C GLY A 226 4.21 -2.30 -14.22
N ASP A 227 5.08 -1.34 -14.51
CA ASP A 227 5.62 -0.38 -13.54
C ASP A 227 4.71 0.83 -13.37
N LEU A 228 5.01 1.69 -12.40
CA LEU A 228 4.44 3.04 -12.27
C LEU A 228 4.67 3.82 -13.57
N ASP A 229 3.67 4.57 -14.03
CA ASP A 229 3.76 5.34 -15.26
C ASP A 229 4.69 6.56 -15.10
N ARG A 230 5.47 6.86 -16.13
CA ARG A 230 6.42 8.00 -16.17
C ARG A 230 5.75 9.36 -16.07
N ALA A 231 4.47 9.47 -16.42
CA ALA A 231 3.69 10.69 -16.25
C ALA A 231 3.55 11.11 -14.78
N PHE A 232 3.68 10.15 -13.85
CA PHE A 232 3.50 10.37 -12.41
C PHE A 232 4.84 10.22 -11.67
N ARG A 233 5.54 11.35 -11.53
CA ARG A 233 6.87 11.36 -10.88
C ARG A 233 6.77 11.34 -9.36
N HIS A 234 5.77 11.99 -8.78
CA HIS A 234 5.65 12.22 -7.34
C HIS A 234 4.38 11.63 -6.75
N THR A 235 3.22 12.08 -7.20
CA THR A 235 1.89 11.70 -6.69
C THR A 235 1.06 11.04 -7.78
N LEU A 236 -0.01 10.37 -7.41
CA LEU A 236 -0.98 9.70 -8.28
C LEU A 236 -0.47 8.46 -9.01
N GLY A 237 0.83 8.15 -8.95
CA GLY A 237 1.39 7.01 -9.67
C GLY A 237 0.87 5.68 -9.16
N ASP A 238 0.72 5.56 -7.88
CA ASP A 238 0.14 4.42 -7.16
C ASP A 238 -1.35 4.26 -7.46
N LEU A 239 -2.11 5.35 -7.38
CA LEU A 239 -3.53 5.37 -7.73
C LEU A 239 -3.77 5.00 -9.21
N ASP A 240 -2.97 5.58 -10.12
CA ASP A 240 -3.03 5.23 -11.55
C ASP A 240 -2.66 3.76 -11.79
N HIS A 241 -1.65 3.27 -11.09
CA HIS A 241 -1.19 1.89 -11.22
C HIS A 241 -2.29 0.90 -10.83
N GLY A 242 -2.94 1.06 -9.67
CA GLY A 242 -4.04 0.20 -9.25
C GLY A 242 -5.21 0.19 -10.23
N LEU A 243 -5.62 1.38 -10.71
CA LEU A 243 -6.69 1.50 -11.69
C LEU A 243 -6.32 0.89 -13.06
N ARG A 244 -5.04 0.92 -13.47
CA ARG A 244 -4.55 0.25 -14.68
C ARG A 244 -4.46 -1.27 -14.49
N ALA A 245 -3.94 -1.72 -13.34
CA ALA A 245 -3.86 -3.13 -12.99
C ALA A 245 -5.23 -3.81 -13.10
N ARG A 246 -6.27 -3.17 -12.56
CA ARG A 246 -7.65 -3.66 -12.69
C ARG A 246 -8.11 -3.82 -14.15
N ARG A 247 -7.72 -2.91 -15.05
CA ARG A 247 -8.08 -3.00 -16.49
C ARG A 247 -7.47 -4.20 -17.20
N VAL A 248 -6.32 -4.65 -16.71
CA VAL A 248 -5.63 -5.85 -17.22
C VAL A 248 -5.92 -7.10 -16.37
N GLN A 249 -7.03 -7.09 -15.64
CA GLN A 249 -7.50 -8.20 -14.82
C GLN A 249 -6.51 -8.63 -13.72
N VAL A 250 -5.80 -7.66 -13.14
CA VAL A 250 -5.01 -7.84 -11.92
C VAL A 250 -5.77 -7.19 -10.77
N PRO A 251 -6.50 -7.98 -9.95
CA PRO A 251 -7.24 -7.45 -8.82
C PRO A 251 -6.31 -7.01 -7.69
N ALA A 252 -6.83 -6.17 -6.79
CA ALA A 252 -6.12 -5.73 -5.60
C ALA A 252 -6.98 -5.95 -4.35
N PHE A 253 -6.33 -6.37 -3.25
CA PHE A 253 -6.98 -6.64 -1.97
C PHE A 253 -6.18 -6.04 -0.83
N VAL A 254 -6.88 -5.51 0.17
CA VAL A 254 -6.29 -5.11 1.44
C VAL A 254 -6.12 -6.35 2.32
N ALA A 255 -4.98 -6.46 2.98
CA ALA A 255 -4.69 -7.53 3.94
C ALA A 255 -5.64 -7.49 5.15
N PRO A 256 -5.89 -8.64 5.82
CA PRO A 256 -6.88 -8.73 6.90
C PRO A 256 -6.67 -7.79 8.07
N ARG A 257 -5.42 -7.38 8.33
CA ARG A 257 -5.04 -6.49 9.44
C ARG A 257 -4.11 -5.38 8.95
N ALA A 258 -3.98 -4.30 9.72
CA ALA A 258 -2.93 -3.30 9.50
C ALA A 258 -1.55 -3.96 9.61
N VAL A 259 -0.62 -3.52 8.76
CA VAL A 259 0.72 -4.09 8.64
C VAL A 259 1.81 -3.21 9.25
N GLY A 260 1.45 -2.06 9.79
CA GLY A 260 2.42 -1.15 10.40
C GLY A 260 1.86 0.23 10.64
N GLU A 261 2.75 1.12 11.04
CA GLU A 261 2.45 2.50 11.41
C GLU A 261 3.31 3.48 10.63
N ARG A 262 2.73 4.63 10.30
CA ARG A 262 3.45 5.78 9.79
C ARG A 262 3.90 6.68 10.94
N HIS A 263 5.20 6.90 11.05
CA HIS A 263 5.78 7.82 12.04
C HIS A 263 6.15 9.18 11.40
N ALA A 264 5.21 9.79 10.71
CA ALA A 264 5.34 11.15 10.19
C ALA A 264 4.24 12.02 10.77
N VAL A 265 4.58 13.21 11.24
CA VAL A 265 3.58 14.19 11.64
C VAL A 265 2.88 14.69 10.38
N PRO A 266 1.55 14.54 10.25
CA PRO A 266 0.82 15.12 9.14
C PRO A 266 0.92 16.64 9.23
N LEU A 267 1.60 17.26 8.28
CA LEU A 267 1.59 18.70 8.15
C LEU A 267 0.37 19.12 7.30
N PRO A 268 -0.31 20.22 7.68
CA PRO A 268 -1.38 20.75 6.86
C PRO A 268 -0.83 21.11 5.47
N PRO A 269 -1.66 21.02 4.43
CA PRO A 269 -1.24 21.36 3.09
C PRO A 269 -0.75 22.80 3.00
N THR A 270 0.41 23.01 2.39
CA THR A 270 1.05 24.34 2.35
C THR A 270 0.23 25.40 1.62
N TRP A 271 -0.68 25.01 0.71
CA TRP A 271 -1.61 25.93 0.04
C TRP A 271 -2.80 26.33 0.93
N GLU A 272 -2.95 25.77 2.13
CA GLU A 272 -3.99 26.11 3.10
C GLU A 272 -3.49 27.01 4.23
N GLU A 273 -2.24 27.45 4.15
CA GLU A 273 -1.63 28.32 5.13
C GLU A 273 -2.39 29.67 5.20
N PRO A 274 -2.79 30.14 6.39
CA PRO A 274 -3.51 31.40 6.56
C PRO A 274 -2.74 32.59 6.00
N GLY A 275 -3.43 33.53 5.39
CA GLY A 275 -2.84 34.81 4.92
C GLY A 275 -2.05 34.71 3.60
N ILE A 276 -1.99 33.55 2.94
CA ILE A 276 -1.35 33.48 1.62
C ILE A 276 -2.29 33.98 0.53
N GLY A 277 -1.77 34.80 -0.40
CA GLY A 277 -2.54 35.25 -1.55
C GLY A 277 -2.83 34.12 -2.55
N VAL A 278 -3.91 34.30 -3.36
CA VAL A 278 -4.41 33.32 -4.35
C VAL A 278 -3.31 32.79 -5.27
N ARG A 279 -2.43 33.67 -5.79
CA ARG A 279 -1.34 33.29 -6.69
C ARG A 279 -0.36 32.30 -6.02
N GLU A 280 0.01 32.58 -4.78
CA GLU A 280 0.93 31.73 -4.02
C GLU A 280 0.27 30.40 -3.64
N ALA A 281 -0.98 30.41 -3.19
CA ALA A 281 -1.76 29.21 -2.90
C ALA A 281 -1.85 28.28 -4.13
N LEU A 282 -2.15 28.82 -5.30
CA LEU A 282 -2.19 28.08 -6.56
C LEU A 282 -0.81 27.52 -6.95
N ARG A 283 0.25 28.30 -6.77
CA ARG A 283 1.63 27.84 -7.02
C ARG A 283 2.00 26.66 -6.14
N ARG A 284 1.73 26.74 -4.84
CA ARG A 284 1.99 25.66 -3.88
C ARG A 284 1.13 24.42 -4.18
N ARG A 285 -0.15 24.63 -4.50
CA ARG A 285 -1.04 23.55 -4.93
C ARG A 285 -0.52 22.83 -6.17
N ALA A 286 -0.06 23.57 -7.17
CA ALA A 286 0.53 23.01 -8.39
C ALA A 286 1.86 22.26 -8.12
N GLY A 287 2.60 22.60 -7.06
CA GLY A 287 3.76 21.89 -6.59
C GLY A 287 3.43 20.52 -6.02
N GLU A 288 2.34 20.39 -5.27
CA GLU A 288 1.88 19.13 -4.64
C GLU A 288 1.04 18.27 -5.60
N LEU A 289 0.20 18.90 -6.40
CA LEU A 289 -0.61 18.26 -7.43
C LEU A 289 -0.28 18.89 -8.80
N PRO A 290 0.74 18.44 -9.52
CA PRO A 290 1.14 19.04 -10.79
C PRO A 290 0.02 18.97 -11.83
N PRO A 291 -0.35 20.09 -12.48
CA PRO A 291 -1.51 20.17 -13.39
C PRO A 291 -1.46 19.14 -14.53
N ARG A 292 -0.26 18.91 -15.10
CA ARG A 292 -0.09 17.93 -16.19
C ARG A 292 -0.33 16.49 -15.70
N ALA A 293 0.17 16.13 -14.52
CA ALA A 293 -0.04 14.82 -13.95
C ALA A 293 -1.52 14.62 -13.58
N TRP A 294 -2.13 15.63 -12.95
CA TRP A 294 -3.54 15.61 -12.58
C TRP A 294 -4.46 15.54 -13.80
N TRP A 295 -4.19 16.30 -14.85
CA TRP A 295 -4.92 16.21 -16.12
C TRP A 295 -4.82 14.81 -16.72
N THR A 296 -3.60 14.24 -16.79
CA THR A 296 -3.38 12.89 -17.31
C THR A 296 -4.19 11.85 -16.52
N TYR A 297 -4.21 11.97 -15.20
CA TYR A 297 -5.00 11.10 -14.32
C TYR A 297 -6.51 11.25 -14.61
N CYS A 298 -7.03 12.46 -14.61
CA CYS A 298 -8.44 12.74 -14.90
C CYS A 298 -8.86 12.20 -16.28
N ARG A 299 -8.07 12.47 -17.31
CA ARG A 299 -8.35 11.97 -18.67
C ARG A 299 -8.40 10.44 -18.75
N ARG A 300 -7.57 9.73 -17.98
CA ARG A 300 -7.54 8.26 -17.96
C ARG A 300 -8.69 7.64 -17.18
N HIS A 301 -9.13 8.28 -16.11
CA HIS A 301 -9.97 7.63 -15.11
C HIS A 301 -11.34 8.29 -14.87
N ALA A 302 -11.59 9.47 -15.43
CA ALA A 302 -12.82 10.23 -15.20
C ALA A 302 -13.72 10.37 -16.45
N GLY A 303 -13.30 9.89 -17.61
CA GLY A 303 -14.07 9.95 -18.85
C GLY A 303 -14.46 11.39 -19.19
N VAL A 304 -15.71 11.61 -19.58
CA VAL A 304 -16.26 12.93 -19.97
C VAL A 304 -16.21 13.98 -18.86
N ARG A 305 -16.07 13.58 -17.60
CA ARG A 305 -15.96 14.49 -16.44
C ARG A 305 -14.53 15.02 -16.23
N ALA A 306 -13.56 14.58 -17.04
CA ALA A 306 -12.15 14.93 -16.86
C ALA A 306 -11.87 16.43 -16.79
N PRO A 307 -12.41 17.31 -17.66
CA PRO A 307 -12.13 18.74 -17.60
C PRO A 307 -12.60 19.37 -16.28
N LEU A 308 -13.83 19.04 -15.84
CA LEU A 308 -14.40 19.56 -14.61
C LEU A 308 -13.57 19.12 -13.39
N LEU A 309 -13.21 17.83 -13.32
CA LEU A 309 -12.42 17.30 -12.22
C LEU A 309 -10.98 17.84 -12.22
N ALA A 310 -10.41 18.10 -13.39
CA ALA A 310 -9.09 18.69 -13.50
C ALA A 310 -9.03 20.13 -12.97
N ALA A 311 -10.05 20.92 -13.23
CA ALA A 311 -10.13 22.31 -12.75
C ALA A 311 -10.47 22.41 -11.25
N ALA A 312 -11.30 21.51 -10.74
CA ALA A 312 -11.90 21.59 -9.40
C ALA A 312 -10.93 21.85 -8.23
N PRO A 313 -9.76 21.16 -8.10
CA PRO A 313 -8.85 21.40 -6.98
C PRO A 313 -8.24 22.80 -7.00
N TYR A 314 -7.94 23.33 -8.17
CA TYR A 314 -7.34 24.67 -8.32
C TYR A 314 -8.37 25.76 -8.07
N LEU A 315 -9.60 25.59 -8.57
CA LEU A 315 -10.71 26.52 -8.30
C LEU A 315 -11.02 26.58 -6.78
N ARG A 316 -11.10 25.43 -6.11
CA ARG A 316 -11.31 25.39 -4.66
C ARG A 316 -10.18 26.10 -3.90
N THR A 317 -8.93 25.89 -4.31
CA THR A 317 -7.78 26.57 -3.70
C THR A 317 -7.87 28.09 -3.91
N ALA A 318 -8.21 28.56 -5.11
CA ALA A 318 -8.37 29.98 -5.40
C ALA A 318 -9.50 30.61 -4.56
N VAL A 319 -10.68 29.96 -4.52
CA VAL A 319 -11.83 30.46 -3.74
C VAL A 319 -11.51 30.52 -2.23
N ARG A 320 -10.84 29.50 -1.70
CA ARG A 320 -10.44 29.49 -0.28
C ARG A 320 -9.46 30.61 0.03
N ALA A 321 -8.39 30.75 -0.76
CA ALA A 321 -7.38 31.81 -0.56
C ALA A 321 -7.89 33.23 -0.80
N ALA A 322 -9.02 33.39 -1.51
CA ALA A 322 -9.67 34.69 -1.68
C ALA A 322 -10.60 35.07 -0.52
N ARG A 323 -10.94 34.10 0.37
CA ARG A 323 -11.85 34.31 1.52
C ARG A 323 -11.14 34.43 2.85
N GLY A 324 -9.89 34.06 2.91
CA GLY A 324 -9.07 34.11 4.13
C GLY A 324 -7.83 34.91 3.98
#